data_93d59698899171f320f997440e2f547e
#
_entry.id   93d59698899171f320f997440e2f547e
#
_cell.length_a   1.000
_cell.length_b   1.000
_cell.length_c   1.000
_cell.angle_alpha   90.00
_cell.angle_beta   90.00
_cell.angle_gamma   90.00
#
_symmetry.space_group_name_H-M   'P 1'
#
loop_
_entity.id
_entity.type
_entity.pdbx_description
1 polymer ?
#
loop_
_entity_poly.entity_id
_entity_poly.type
_entity_poly.pdbx_seq_one_letter_code
_entity_poly.pdbx_strand_id
1 'polypeptide(L)'
;MKTPQWKKTCGTALLACLLAIGCSAARAQDAGKALLLVAAPTLWGPYQQTALVVVPVEGKHIGFILNRATDVKLSTLFPQHAPAATVVDPVYFGGPEMAQSLFAVVRRNPGGQSLQLLGDLFVTGREDAINRIIEQTPNEARYFAGFVGWLPGELESEIGRGLWYVAEPDSRLVFRQDTSGLWRELVNRLGNSQPPRRVRGQIEARLAQ
;
A
#
# COMPACT_ATOMS: atom_id res chain seq x y z
N MET A 1 27.01 -24.56 83.32
CA MET A 1 25.69 -24.05 82.95
C MET A 1 25.55 -24.35 81.44
N LYS A 2 24.44 -24.93 81.06
CA LYS A 2 24.22 -25.71 79.88
C LYS A 2 24.03 -24.80 78.65
N THR A 3 24.74 -25.05 77.54
CA THR A 3 24.48 -24.52 76.17
C THR A 3 23.54 -25.47 75.45
N PRO A 4 22.46 -25.01 74.77
CA PRO A 4 21.70 -25.88 73.87
C PRO A 4 22.24 -25.70 72.48
N GLN A 5 22.61 -26.81 71.86
CA GLN A 5 22.91 -27.01 70.48
C GLN A 5 21.63 -26.83 69.60
N TRP A 6 21.66 -26.06 68.60
CA TRP A 6 20.61 -26.10 67.58
C TRP A 6 21.12 -26.50 66.22
N LYS A 7 20.45 -27.54 65.75
CA LYS A 7 20.79 -28.29 64.53
C LYS A 7 20.63 -27.46 63.30
N LYS A 8 21.61 -27.53 62.42
CA LYS A 8 21.55 -27.03 61.04
C LYS A 8 20.60 -27.90 60.25
N THR A 9 19.50 -27.32 59.72
CA THR A 9 18.74 -27.88 58.60
C THR A 9 19.05 -27.10 57.37
N CYS A 10 19.72 -27.79 56.46
CA CYS A 10 20.00 -27.36 55.12
C CYS A 10 18.69 -27.36 54.32
N GLY A 11 18.20 -26.20 53.93
CA GLY A 11 17.10 -26.05 53.02
C GLY A 11 17.54 -25.27 51.81
N THR A 12 17.94 -25.99 50.77
CA THR A 12 18.25 -25.47 49.46
C THR A 12 16.95 -24.97 48.79
N ALA A 13 16.66 -23.69 48.90
CA ALA A 13 15.63 -23.05 48.10
C ALA A 13 16.27 -22.63 46.78
N LEU A 14 16.02 -23.43 45.73
CA LEU A 14 16.28 -23.07 44.35
C LEU A 14 15.35 -21.92 43.95
N LEU A 15 15.88 -20.71 43.92
CA LEU A 15 15.19 -19.56 43.39
C LEU A 15 15.33 -19.62 41.84
N ALA A 16 14.34 -20.24 41.18
CA ALA A 16 14.20 -20.23 39.76
C ALA A 16 13.75 -18.82 39.31
N CYS A 17 14.71 -17.95 38.96
CA CYS A 17 14.41 -16.74 38.22
C CYS A 17 13.95 -17.13 36.82
N LEU A 18 12.67 -17.20 36.61
CA LEU A 18 12.06 -17.16 35.28
C LEU A 18 12.27 -15.77 34.67
N LEU A 19 13.36 -15.63 33.93
CA LEU A 19 13.55 -14.57 32.95
C LEU A 19 12.46 -14.76 31.89
N ALA A 20 11.31 -14.12 32.10
CA ALA A 20 10.36 -13.88 31.03
C ALA A 20 11.05 -12.97 30.00
N ILE A 21 11.77 -13.56 29.05
CA ILE A 21 12.17 -12.90 27.81
C ILE A 21 10.86 -12.62 27.11
N GLY A 22 10.35 -11.40 27.33
CA GLY A 22 9.28 -10.84 26.53
C GLY A 22 9.77 -10.75 25.10
N CYS A 23 9.58 -11.82 24.36
CA CYS A 23 9.65 -11.80 22.92
C CYS A 23 8.55 -10.85 22.47
N SER A 24 8.87 -9.56 22.36
CA SER A 24 8.08 -8.64 21.57
C SER A 24 8.15 -9.20 20.16
N ALA A 25 7.24 -10.13 19.86
CA ALA A 25 6.90 -10.44 18.48
C ALA A 25 6.52 -9.09 17.88
N ALA A 26 7.47 -8.50 17.14
CA ALA A 26 7.12 -7.49 16.17
C ALA A 26 5.92 -8.09 15.46
N ARG A 27 4.74 -7.49 15.68
CA ARG A 27 3.58 -7.80 14.85
C ARG A 27 4.07 -7.59 13.44
N ALA A 28 4.38 -8.68 12.75
CA ALA A 28 4.33 -8.70 11.31
C ALA A 28 2.95 -8.13 11.03
N GLN A 29 2.90 -6.89 10.55
CA GLN A 29 1.68 -6.34 10.00
C GLN A 29 1.20 -7.44 9.07
N ASP A 30 0.02 -7.95 9.36
CA ASP A 30 -0.69 -8.83 8.44
C ASP A 30 -0.82 -7.98 7.18
N ALA A 31 0.20 -8.10 6.34
CA ALA A 31 0.26 -7.42 5.06
C ALA A 31 -0.76 -8.17 4.22
N GLY A 32 -2.04 -7.82 4.44
CA GLY A 32 -3.11 -8.29 3.61
C GLY A 32 -2.64 -8.11 2.18
N LYS A 33 -3.02 -9.04 1.33
CA LYS A 33 -2.48 -9.15 -0.01
C LYS A 33 -2.73 -7.86 -0.80
N ALA A 34 -1.68 -7.27 -1.35
CA ALA A 34 -1.83 -6.16 -2.28
C ALA A 34 -2.70 -6.56 -3.47
N LEU A 35 -3.47 -5.64 -4.02
CA LEU A 35 -4.37 -5.85 -5.14
C LEU A 35 -4.02 -4.91 -6.29
N LEU A 36 -4.23 -5.38 -7.52
CA LEU A 36 -4.37 -4.52 -8.69
C LEU A 36 -5.87 -4.30 -8.93
N LEU A 37 -6.33 -3.07 -8.82
CA LEU A 37 -7.67 -2.67 -9.17
C LEU A 37 -7.67 -2.00 -10.54
N VAL A 38 -8.59 -2.39 -11.39
CA VAL A 38 -8.80 -1.78 -12.70
C VAL A 38 -10.25 -1.35 -12.80
N ALA A 39 -10.49 -0.07 -13.03
CA ALA A 39 -11.83 0.49 -13.14
C ALA A 39 -12.62 -0.24 -14.22
N ALA A 40 -13.80 -0.75 -13.87
CA ALA A 40 -14.71 -1.33 -14.86
C ALA A 40 -15.16 -0.26 -15.86
N PRO A 41 -15.46 -0.59 -17.12
CA PRO A 41 -15.96 0.38 -18.09
C PRO A 41 -17.25 1.11 -17.68
N THR A 42 -17.97 0.52 -16.73
CA THR A 42 -19.19 1.09 -16.14
C THR A 42 -18.93 2.05 -14.99
N LEU A 43 -17.69 2.15 -14.52
CA LEU A 43 -17.32 3.09 -13.46
C LEU A 43 -17.18 4.49 -14.04
N TRP A 44 -18.05 5.39 -13.63
CA TRP A 44 -18.04 6.81 -13.98
C TRP A 44 -17.49 7.67 -12.84
N GLY A 45 -17.06 8.89 -13.18
CA GLY A 45 -16.59 9.86 -12.20
C GLY A 45 -15.07 9.89 -12.07
N PRO A 46 -14.54 10.30 -10.90
CA PRO A 46 -13.12 10.63 -10.74
C PRO A 46 -12.16 9.44 -10.95
N TYR A 47 -12.65 8.22 -10.83
CA TYR A 47 -11.83 7.01 -10.98
C TYR A 47 -12.07 6.26 -12.30
N GLN A 48 -12.84 6.83 -13.23
CA GLN A 48 -13.01 6.19 -14.54
C GLN A 48 -11.66 5.98 -15.24
N GLN A 49 -11.53 4.85 -15.91
CA GLN A 49 -10.32 4.50 -16.68
C GLN A 49 -9.02 4.51 -15.86
N THR A 50 -9.06 4.16 -14.58
CA THR A 50 -7.88 4.07 -13.72
C THR A 50 -7.46 2.62 -13.49
N ALA A 51 -6.14 2.47 -13.24
CA ALA A 51 -5.55 1.26 -12.68
C ALA A 51 -4.78 1.67 -11.41
N LEU A 52 -4.99 0.92 -10.31
CA LEU A 52 -4.40 1.23 -9.01
C LEU A 52 -3.70 0.00 -8.43
N VAL A 53 -2.59 0.24 -7.75
CA VAL A 53 -2.07 -0.71 -6.77
C VAL A 53 -2.62 -0.33 -5.40
N VAL A 54 -3.17 -1.31 -4.68
CA VAL A 54 -3.87 -1.09 -3.42
C VAL A 54 -3.34 -2.04 -2.35
N VAL A 55 -3.19 -1.55 -1.13
CA VAL A 55 -2.78 -2.35 0.02
C VAL A 55 -3.69 -2.08 1.22
N PRO A 56 -3.95 -3.09 2.06
CA PRO A 56 -4.63 -2.88 3.32
C PRO A 56 -3.68 -2.24 4.34
N VAL A 57 -4.22 -1.32 5.12
CA VAL A 57 -3.51 -0.61 6.19
C VAL A 57 -4.47 -0.43 7.36
N GLU A 58 -4.23 -1.13 8.47
CA GLU A 58 -5.01 -0.99 9.71
C GLU A 58 -6.53 -1.10 9.51
N GLY A 59 -6.97 -2.09 8.72
CA GLY A 59 -8.38 -2.33 8.43
C GLY A 59 -8.99 -1.42 7.35
N LYS A 60 -8.21 -0.48 6.80
CA LYS A 60 -8.55 0.37 5.66
C LYS A 60 -7.78 -0.08 4.43
N HIS A 61 -8.06 0.51 3.28
CA HIS A 61 -7.26 0.33 2.08
C HIS A 61 -6.72 1.67 1.59
N ILE A 62 -5.49 1.67 1.11
CA ILE A 62 -4.92 2.79 0.38
C ILE A 62 -4.45 2.33 -0.99
N GLY A 63 -4.56 3.20 -1.99
CA GLY A 63 -4.17 2.88 -3.35
C GLY A 63 -3.53 4.07 -4.08
N PHE A 64 -2.69 3.75 -5.06
CA PHE A 64 -2.05 4.74 -5.92
C PHE A 64 -2.47 4.51 -7.37
N ILE A 65 -3.00 5.57 -8.00
CA ILE A 65 -3.39 5.53 -9.42
C ILE A 65 -2.11 5.53 -10.27
N LEU A 66 -1.93 4.49 -11.07
CA LEU A 66 -0.70 4.25 -11.83
C LEU A 66 -0.66 4.97 -13.19
N ASN A 67 -1.82 5.35 -13.72
CA ASN A 67 -1.96 5.83 -15.10
C ASN A 67 -2.49 7.27 -15.22
N ARG A 68 -2.26 8.09 -14.22
CA ARG A 68 -2.54 9.54 -14.26
C ARG A 68 -1.26 10.35 -14.10
N ALA A 69 -0.48 10.41 -15.15
CA ALA A 69 0.63 11.35 -15.25
C ALA A 69 0.10 12.79 -15.21
N THR A 70 0.78 13.67 -14.49
CA THR A 70 0.52 15.12 -14.51
C THR A 70 1.57 15.82 -15.38
N ASP A 71 1.41 17.14 -15.58
CA ASP A 71 2.45 17.96 -16.23
C ASP A 71 3.51 18.47 -15.23
N VAL A 72 3.43 18.08 -13.96
CA VAL A 72 4.32 18.56 -12.91
C VAL A 72 5.61 17.75 -12.90
N LYS A 73 6.74 18.42 -13.08
CA LYS A 73 8.07 17.82 -12.95
C LYS A 73 8.50 17.81 -11.48
N LEU A 74 9.29 16.80 -11.10
CA LEU A 74 9.83 16.74 -9.73
C LEU A 74 10.69 17.98 -9.42
N SER A 75 11.47 18.47 -10.36
CA SER A 75 12.29 19.68 -10.23
C SER A 75 11.49 20.95 -9.97
N THR A 76 10.22 21.00 -10.37
CA THR A 76 9.33 22.12 -10.06
C THR A 76 8.94 22.12 -8.58
N LEU A 77 8.77 20.95 -7.98
CA LEU A 77 8.44 20.80 -6.56
C LEU A 77 9.66 20.93 -5.65
N PHE A 78 10.83 20.53 -6.17
CA PHE A 78 12.09 20.50 -5.41
C PHE A 78 13.20 21.27 -6.16
N PRO A 79 13.06 22.59 -6.35
CA PRO A 79 14.01 23.37 -7.14
C PRO A 79 15.40 23.50 -6.48
N GLN A 80 15.48 23.25 -5.16
CA GLN A 80 16.75 23.28 -4.42
C GLN A 80 17.55 21.97 -4.56
N HIS A 81 16.93 20.89 -5.05
CA HIS A 81 17.55 19.58 -5.18
C HIS A 81 17.94 19.36 -6.66
N ALA A 82 19.19 19.65 -6.99
CA ALA A 82 19.69 19.51 -8.37
C ALA A 82 19.40 18.12 -9.00
N PRO A 83 19.49 16.98 -8.25
CA PRO A 83 19.16 15.67 -8.82
C PRO A 83 17.68 15.52 -9.23
N ALA A 84 16.76 16.32 -8.70
CA ALA A 84 15.35 16.28 -9.11
C ALA A 84 15.18 16.63 -10.61
N ALA A 85 16.10 17.39 -11.18
CA ALA A 85 16.08 17.74 -12.61
C ALA A 85 16.44 16.57 -13.53
N THR A 86 17.04 15.51 -13.00
CA THR A 86 17.38 14.30 -13.77
C THR A 86 16.20 13.35 -13.93
N VAL A 87 15.12 13.55 -13.16
CA VAL A 87 13.92 12.71 -13.23
C VAL A 87 13.11 13.09 -14.46
N VAL A 88 12.99 12.15 -15.38
CA VAL A 88 12.27 12.35 -16.66
C VAL A 88 10.77 12.15 -16.47
N ASP A 89 10.38 11.17 -15.65
CA ASP A 89 8.98 10.87 -15.38
C ASP A 89 8.32 12.04 -14.63
N PRO A 90 7.09 12.43 -14.99
CA PRO A 90 6.35 13.44 -14.23
C PRO A 90 5.91 12.88 -12.88
N VAL A 91 5.46 13.75 -11.98
CA VAL A 91 4.72 13.34 -10.79
C VAL A 91 3.35 12.81 -11.25
N TYR A 92 2.92 11.68 -10.70
CA TYR A 92 1.63 11.09 -10.99
C TYR A 92 0.59 11.56 -9.97
N PHE A 93 -0.64 11.74 -10.41
CA PHE A 93 -1.76 11.92 -9.48
C PHE A 93 -2.12 10.57 -8.87
N GLY A 94 -1.73 10.34 -7.63
CA GLY A 94 -1.99 9.08 -6.90
C GLY A 94 -3.41 8.97 -6.38
N GLY A 95 -4.07 10.10 -6.08
CA GLY A 95 -5.45 10.16 -5.60
C GLY A 95 -5.77 11.46 -4.87
N PRO A 96 -7.04 11.68 -4.48
CA PRO A 96 -7.50 12.93 -3.87
C PRO A 96 -7.07 13.11 -2.41
N GLU A 97 -6.83 11.99 -1.70
CA GLU A 97 -6.42 12.07 -0.29
C GLU A 97 -5.00 12.62 -0.19
N MET A 98 -4.80 13.63 0.62
CA MET A 98 -3.50 14.30 0.78
C MET A 98 -2.86 14.73 -0.56
N ALA A 99 -3.65 15.23 -1.51
CA ALA A 99 -3.19 15.58 -2.87
C ALA A 99 -2.06 16.64 -2.90
N GLN A 100 -1.85 17.38 -1.81
CA GLN A 100 -0.75 18.34 -1.64
C GLN A 100 0.53 17.69 -1.08
N SER A 101 0.48 16.41 -0.73
CA SER A 101 1.62 15.67 -0.20
C SER A 101 2.21 14.76 -1.27
N LEU A 102 3.54 14.70 -1.31
CA LEU A 102 4.26 13.81 -2.21
C LEU A 102 4.53 12.47 -1.53
N PHE A 103 4.38 11.40 -2.30
CA PHE A 103 4.73 10.04 -1.92
C PHE A 103 5.73 9.49 -2.93
N ALA A 104 6.77 8.80 -2.43
CA ALA A 104 7.74 8.12 -3.27
C ALA A 104 7.59 6.60 -3.12
N VAL A 105 7.43 5.90 -4.24
CA VAL A 105 7.49 4.43 -4.30
C VAL A 105 8.86 4.02 -4.80
N VAL A 106 9.54 3.15 -4.03
CA VAL A 106 10.91 2.69 -4.29
C VAL A 106 11.01 1.17 -4.15
N ARG A 107 12.07 0.57 -4.75
CA ARG A 107 12.30 -0.89 -4.71
C ARG A 107 13.00 -1.40 -3.46
N ARG A 108 13.38 -0.57 -2.54
CA ARG A 108 14.03 -0.98 -1.28
C ARG A 108 13.41 -0.20 -0.14
N ASN A 109 13.36 -0.82 1.03
CA ASN A 109 12.88 -0.12 2.20
C ASN A 109 13.75 1.13 2.47
N PRO A 110 13.19 2.35 2.33
CA PRO A 110 13.95 3.58 2.53
C PRO A 110 14.18 3.90 4.01
N GLY A 111 13.77 2.99 4.90
CA GLY A 111 13.84 3.17 6.35
C GLY A 111 12.67 3.99 6.91
N GLY A 112 12.68 4.16 8.23
CA GLY A 112 11.64 4.91 8.94
C GLY A 112 10.25 4.24 8.85
N GLN A 113 9.21 5.06 8.85
CA GLN A 113 7.82 4.62 8.72
C GLN A 113 7.44 4.51 7.24
N SER A 114 8.07 3.60 6.51
CA SER A 114 7.65 3.25 5.15
C SER A 114 6.68 2.08 5.19
N LEU A 115 5.73 2.08 4.26
CA LEU A 115 4.77 1.01 4.09
C LEU A 115 5.23 0.09 2.95
N GLN A 116 5.26 -1.21 3.19
CA GLN A 116 5.46 -2.18 2.11
C GLN A 116 4.22 -2.19 1.22
N LEU A 117 4.40 -1.83 -0.05
CA LEU A 117 3.31 -1.74 -1.01
C LEU A 117 3.08 -3.08 -1.73
N LEU A 118 4.16 -3.72 -2.18
CA LEU A 118 4.09 -4.97 -2.94
C LEU A 118 5.50 -5.57 -3.07
N GLY A 119 5.72 -6.81 -2.61
CA GLY A 119 6.99 -7.50 -2.77
C GLY A 119 8.18 -6.67 -2.28
N ASP A 120 9.02 -6.24 -3.21
CA ASP A 120 10.18 -5.37 -2.96
C ASP A 120 9.85 -3.87 -2.97
N LEU A 121 8.58 -3.48 -3.20
CA LEU A 121 8.18 -2.09 -3.28
C LEU A 121 7.73 -1.53 -1.93
N PHE A 122 8.21 -0.35 -1.64
CA PHE A 122 7.88 0.41 -0.44
C PHE A 122 7.42 1.81 -0.83
N VAL A 123 6.49 2.38 -0.08
CA VAL A 123 6.06 3.76 -0.21
C VAL A 123 6.36 4.54 1.06
N THR A 124 6.80 5.76 0.89
CA THR A 124 7.00 6.72 1.97
C THR A 124 6.43 8.08 1.58
N GLY A 125 5.82 8.77 2.56
CA GLY A 125 5.42 10.17 2.46
C GLY A 125 6.22 11.06 3.42
N ARG A 126 7.28 10.52 4.04
CA ARG A 126 8.11 11.28 4.97
C ARG A 126 9.08 12.17 4.21
N GLU A 127 9.08 13.45 4.55
CA GLU A 127 9.91 14.47 3.91
C GLU A 127 11.41 14.10 3.94
N ASP A 128 11.91 13.67 5.10
CA ASP A 128 13.32 13.30 5.27
C ASP A 128 13.74 12.10 4.39
N ALA A 129 12.84 11.13 4.21
CA ALA A 129 13.07 9.98 3.35
C ALA A 129 12.98 10.38 1.86
N ILE A 130 12.00 11.20 1.49
CA ILE A 130 11.84 11.71 0.12
C ILE A 130 13.05 12.53 -0.28
N ASN A 131 13.54 13.43 0.58
CA ASN A 131 14.74 14.24 0.31
C ASN A 131 15.97 13.34 0.08
N ARG A 132 16.17 12.31 0.91
CA ARG A 132 17.26 11.34 0.68
C ARG A 132 17.12 10.59 -0.65
N ILE A 133 15.91 10.16 -1.01
CA ILE A 133 15.67 9.47 -2.28
C ILE A 133 15.98 10.40 -3.45
N ILE A 134 15.54 11.66 -3.39
CA ILE A 134 15.81 12.66 -4.44
C ILE A 134 17.31 12.90 -4.60
N GLU A 135 18.06 12.98 -3.48
CA GLU A 135 19.49 13.23 -3.54
C GLU A 135 20.32 12.03 -4.00
N GLN A 136 19.91 10.81 -3.67
CA GLN A 136 20.73 9.63 -3.88
C GLN A 136 20.32 8.77 -5.07
N THR A 137 19.01 8.58 -5.26
CA THR A 137 18.45 7.65 -6.24
C THR A 137 17.15 8.17 -6.87
N PRO A 138 17.11 9.41 -7.37
CA PRO A 138 15.86 10.04 -7.80
C PRO A 138 15.14 9.27 -8.91
N ASN A 139 15.88 8.61 -9.80
CA ASN A 139 15.36 7.84 -10.93
C ASN A 139 14.94 6.40 -10.57
N GLU A 140 15.24 5.92 -9.34
CA GLU A 140 14.80 4.63 -8.83
C GLU A 140 13.44 4.71 -8.13
N ALA A 141 12.84 5.89 -8.07
CA ALA A 141 11.56 6.14 -7.46
C ALA A 141 10.50 6.55 -8.48
N ARG A 142 9.24 6.25 -8.18
CA ARG A 142 8.09 6.89 -8.81
C ARG A 142 7.39 7.76 -7.80
N TYR A 143 7.03 8.97 -8.22
CA TYR A 143 6.47 10.00 -7.34
C TYR A 143 4.99 10.19 -7.61
N PHE A 144 4.20 10.25 -6.52
CA PHE A 144 2.76 10.43 -6.55
C PHE A 144 2.33 11.60 -5.69
N ALA A 145 1.41 12.42 -6.19
CA ALA A 145 0.68 13.40 -5.41
C ALA A 145 -0.59 12.74 -4.85
N GLY A 146 -0.67 12.59 -3.53
CA GLY A 146 -1.79 11.97 -2.85
C GLY A 146 -1.96 10.47 -3.08
N PHE A 147 -3.07 9.93 -2.58
CA PHE A 147 -3.48 8.54 -2.70
C PHE A 147 -5.01 8.41 -2.69
N VAL A 148 -5.55 7.23 -2.97
CA VAL A 148 -6.96 6.89 -2.81
C VAL A 148 -7.12 6.13 -1.51
N GLY A 149 -8.07 6.53 -0.67
CA GLY A 149 -8.40 5.87 0.60
C GLY A 149 -9.77 5.21 0.55
N TRP A 150 -9.91 4.04 1.18
CA TRP A 150 -11.19 3.39 1.45
C TRP A 150 -11.30 3.10 2.94
N LEU A 151 -12.45 3.42 3.51
CA LEU A 151 -12.82 3.02 4.86
C LEU A 151 -13.07 1.51 4.93
N PRO A 152 -13.10 0.90 6.14
CA PRO A 152 -13.38 -0.53 6.29
C PRO A 152 -14.67 -0.94 5.59
N GLY A 153 -14.61 -1.95 4.71
CA GLY A 153 -15.76 -2.48 3.96
C GLY A 153 -16.16 -1.70 2.71
N GLU A 154 -15.61 -0.52 2.49
CA GLU A 154 -15.96 0.32 1.34
C GLU A 154 -15.43 -0.28 0.03
N LEU A 155 -14.16 -0.69 0.00
CA LEU A 155 -13.58 -1.32 -1.17
C LEU A 155 -14.29 -2.64 -1.52
N GLU A 156 -14.57 -3.47 -0.53
CA GLU A 156 -15.28 -4.74 -0.71
C GLU A 156 -16.70 -4.51 -1.28
N SER A 157 -17.37 -3.46 -0.82
CA SER A 157 -18.68 -3.04 -1.35
C SER A 157 -18.58 -2.62 -2.81
N GLU A 158 -17.56 -1.84 -3.19
CA GLU A 158 -17.34 -1.41 -4.57
C GLU A 158 -17.01 -2.58 -5.50
N ILE A 159 -16.15 -3.51 -5.04
CA ILE A 159 -15.84 -4.75 -5.76
C ILE A 159 -17.11 -5.59 -5.93
N GLY A 160 -17.92 -5.74 -4.87
CA GLY A 160 -19.18 -6.47 -4.92
C GLY A 160 -20.19 -5.89 -5.91
N ARG A 161 -20.18 -4.58 -6.13
CA ARG A 161 -20.98 -3.90 -7.16
C ARG A 161 -20.41 -4.00 -8.57
N GLY A 162 -19.24 -4.62 -8.74
CA GLY A 162 -18.60 -4.78 -10.04
C GLY A 162 -17.97 -3.50 -10.60
N LEU A 163 -17.61 -2.55 -9.72
CA LEU A 163 -16.97 -1.30 -10.13
C LEU A 163 -15.48 -1.50 -10.45
N TRP A 164 -14.88 -2.58 -9.96
CA TRP A 164 -13.47 -2.90 -10.13
C TRP A 164 -13.28 -4.33 -10.64
N TYR A 165 -12.40 -4.50 -11.60
CA TYR A 165 -11.74 -5.77 -11.84
C TYR A 165 -10.60 -5.89 -10.83
N VAL A 166 -10.45 -7.06 -10.22
CA VAL A 166 -9.40 -7.36 -9.24
C VAL A 166 -8.43 -8.36 -9.82
N ALA A 167 -7.15 -8.08 -9.72
CA ALA A 167 -6.07 -8.96 -10.18
C ALA A 167 -4.88 -8.95 -9.22
N GLU A 168 -3.97 -9.91 -9.42
CA GLU A 168 -2.67 -9.89 -8.77
C GLU A 168 -1.87 -8.68 -9.27
N PRO A 169 -1.27 -7.91 -8.36
CA PRO A 169 -0.47 -6.77 -8.73
C PRO A 169 0.88 -7.21 -9.30
N ASP A 170 1.36 -6.43 -10.26
CA ASP A 170 2.68 -6.60 -10.87
C ASP A 170 3.53 -5.36 -10.59
N SER A 171 4.65 -5.51 -9.89
CA SER A 171 5.54 -4.41 -9.53
C SER A 171 6.07 -3.64 -10.75
N ARG A 172 6.15 -4.30 -11.91
CA ARG A 172 6.56 -3.66 -13.18
C ARG A 172 5.59 -2.58 -13.63
N LEU A 173 4.29 -2.71 -13.30
CA LEU A 173 3.29 -1.71 -13.67
C LEU A 173 3.52 -0.39 -12.94
N VAL A 174 4.05 -0.44 -11.70
CA VAL A 174 4.33 0.76 -10.91
C VAL A 174 5.40 1.64 -11.57
N PHE A 175 6.39 1.05 -12.25
CA PHE A 175 7.48 1.78 -12.91
C PHE A 175 7.34 1.82 -14.44
N ARG A 176 6.18 1.48 -14.96
CA ARG A 176 5.92 1.56 -16.40
C ARG A 176 5.91 3.01 -16.86
N GLN A 177 6.78 3.38 -17.79
CA GLN A 177 6.93 4.76 -18.26
C GLN A 177 5.71 5.23 -19.06
N ASP A 178 5.33 4.50 -20.11
CA ASP A 178 4.11 4.83 -20.87
C ASP A 178 2.90 4.13 -20.24
N THR A 179 2.08 4.90 -19.56
CA THR A 179 0.84 4.46 -18.92
C THR A 179 -0.43 4.89 -19.66
N SER A 180 -0.31 5.56 -20.82
CA SER A 180 -1.46 6.12 -21.56
C SER A 180 -2.48 5.06 -22.00
N GLY A 181 -2.02 3.87 -22.38
CA GLY A 181 -2.85 2.73 -22.77
C GLY A 181 -3.13 1.70 -21.66
N LEU A 182 -2.56 1.90 -20.47
CA LEU A 182 -2.54 0.88 -19.42
C LEU A 182 -3.93 0.37 -19.03
N TRP A 183 -4.86 1.28 -18.79
CA TRP A 183 -6.24 0.89 -18.41
C TRP A 183 -6.90 0.00 -19.47
N ARG A 184 -6.83 0.40 -20.74
CA ARG A 184 -7.43 -0.34 -21.86
C ARG A 184 -6.81 -1.74 -22.01
N GLU A 185 -5.50 -1.83 -21.90
CA GLU A 185 -4.76 -3.09 -21.93
C GLU A 185 -5.25 -4.03 -20.81
N LEU A 186 -5.35 -3.52 -19.59
CA LEU A 186 -5.78 -4.28 -18.43
C LEU A 186 -7.25 -4.69 -18.52
N VAL A 187 -8.14 -3.80 -18.96
CA VAL A 187 -9.57 -4.14 -19.17
C VAL A 187 -9.72 -5.24 -20.20
N ASN A 188 -9.01 -5.17 -21.32
CA ASN A 188 -9.08 -6.21 -22.37
C ASN A 188 -8.60 -7.55 -21.82
N ARG A 189 -7.53 -7.55 -21.01
CA ARG A 189 -6.99 -8.78 -20.41
C ARG A 189 -7.93 -9.37 -19.35
N LEU A 190 -8.47 -8.54 -18.46
CA LEU A 190 -9.26 -9.00 -17.32
C LEU A 190 -10.73 -9.19 -17.68
N GLY A 191 -11.29 -8.37 -18.56
CA GLY A 191 -12.68 -8.47 -19.00
C GLY A 191 -13.01 -9.77 -19.71
N ASN A 192 -12.03 -10.36 -20.40
CA ASN A 192 -12.18 -11.69 -21.03
C ASN A 192 -12.09 -12.83 -20.00
N SER A 193 -11.42 -12.60 -18.86
CA SER A 193 -11.18 -13.62 -17.84
C SER A 193 -12.17 -13.54 -16.66
N GLN A 194 -12.72 -12.38 -16.40
CA GLN A 194 -13.67 -12.10 -15.33
C GLN A 194 -14.75 -11.16 -15.86
N PRO A 195 -15.82 -11.65 -16.48
CA PRO A 195 -16.95 -10.79 -16.78
C PRO A 195 -17.42 -10.16 -15.46
N PRO A 196 -17.77 -8.84 -15.44
CA PRO A 196 -18.23 -8.18 -14.24
C PRO A 196 -19.35 -9.04 -13.62
N ARG A 197 -19.20 -9.38 -12.34
CA ARG A 197 -20.22 -10.14 -11.62
C ARG A 197 -21.49 -9.31 -11.61
N ARG A 198 -22.35 -9.54 -12.60
CA ARG A 198 -23.72 -9.07 -12.51
C ARG A 198 -24.30 -9.77 -11.28
N VAL A 199 -24.74 -9.00 -10.31
CA VAL A 199 -25.58 -9.47 -9.21
C VAL A 199 -26.90 -9.95 -9.83
N ARG A 200 -26.92 -11.18 -10.30
CA ARG A 200 -28.06 -11.86 -10.93
C ARG A 200 -28.99 -12.46 -9.87
N GLY A 201 -29.05 -11.89 -8.68
CA GLY A 201 -29.77 -12.48 -7.55
C GLY A 201 -30.85 -11.61 -6.91
N GLN A 202 -31.04 -10.37 -7.31
CA GLN A 202 -32.01 -9.50 -6.63
C GLN A 202 -33.22 -9.05 -7.48
N ILE A 203 -33.24 -9.36 -8.75
CA ILE A 203 -34.39 -8.98 -9.61
C ILE A 203 -35.45 -10.09 -9.63
N GLU A 204 -35.06 -11.36 -9.54
CA GLU A 204 -36.03 -12.47 -9.56
C GLU A 204 -36.84 -12.61 -8.27
N ALA A 205 -36.32 -12.15 -7.13
CA ALA A 205 -37.07 -12.17 -5.86
C ALA A 205 -38.13 -11.05 -5.72
N ARG A 206 -38.13 -10.05 -6.60
CA ARG A 206 -39.07 -8.94 -6.57
C ARG A 206 -40.26 -9.10 -7.57
N LEU A 207 -40.17 -10.05 -8.46
CA LEU A 207 -41.26 -10.36 -9.42
C LEU A 207 -42.07 -11.60 -9.00
N ALA A 208 -41.74 -12.22 -7.88
CA ALA A 208 -42.44 -13.38 -7.33
C ALA A 208 -43.25 -13.06 -6.05
N GLN A 209 -43.47 -11.79 -5.76
CA GLN A 209 -44.45 -11.27 -4.77
C GLN A 209 -45.43 -10.36 -5.48
#